data_c07a908b7ff95cfa9891d7630c8e8821
#
_entry.id   c07a908b7ff95cfa9891d7630c8e8821
#
_cell.length_a   1.000
_cell.length_b   1.000
_cell.length_c   1.000
_cell.angle_alpha   90.00
_cell.angle_beta   90.00
_cell.angle_gamma   90.00
#
_symmetry.space_group_name_H-M   'P 1'
#
loop_
_entity.id
_entity.type
_entity.pdbx_description
1 polymer ?
#
loop_
_entity_poly.entity_id
_entity_poly.type
_entity_poly.pdbx_seq_one_letter_code
_entity_poly.pdbx_strand_id
1 'polypeptide(L)'
;MNNKKGIVSRRWHDTFSLSMSPLLRLVPWLVAGIVLQPFLPYCWNPWPFVASVVVAFAARRRPLLQSVCIGLSTLLLGTLLTSMQRQRLTFPADERWHTVEAVVASEPVEKPRSVAVDLLLTANGRRVKAYLAKDHQSLRIVPGDGLLLTTRIEPTRHLRLDGFDYGHYLLVNGFTGRCYVRKGDWRMTAVSIASLPLSDRLRLKTLRWRHRLLQRFKTLAAADADSYGVLAAMTLGNRSAISPDLRSVYSLTGASHVLALSGLHMSILYCLISMLTFVGRRMLLVRAFTIVLFWSFAVLTGLSPSVVRSALMLTIAAVITLRGSRGVSVNVLSFAAIVMLIASPLTLYDVGFQLSFLAVFAIVTLMPITERLLPPFYLLRHPLLRPVWGIVAVSIAAQMGTAPLVAYYFGRLPLYFIITNFVVIPAAYAILWLSLTYLILPFTVVGQSLLFVVSKLNAVLAAMSEWPYASIGPLQPSPVQVVAVYVVEFCLVLTICILAAGRLRSYKAC
;
A
#
# COMPACT_ATOMS: atom_id res chain seq x y z
N MET A 1 -40.42 -10.71 15.28
CA MET A 1 -40.10 -10.15 13.95
C MET A 1 -39.81 -8.64 13.96
N ASN A 2 -40.31 -7.86 14.92
CA ASN A 2 -40.12 -6.38 14.93
C ASN A 2 -38.72 -5.86 15.33
N ASN A 3 -37.93 -6.61 16.09
CA ASN A 3 -36.64 -6.14 16.58
C ASN A 3 -35.51 -6.18 15.51
N LYS A 4 -35.64 -7.00 14.46
CA LYS A 4 -34.70 -7.08 13.37
C LYS A 4 -34.85 -5.95 12.34
N LYS A 5 -36.03 -5.37 12.19
CA LYS A 5 -36.31 -4.22 11.29
C LYS A 5 -35.68 -2.92 11.81
N GLY A 6 -35.63 -2.71 13.12
CA GLY A 6 -34.97 -1.56 13.75
C GLY A 6 -33.47 -1.54 13.63
N ILE A 7 -32.82 -2.72 13.62
CA ILE A 7 -31.35 -2.85 13.45
C ILE A 7 -30.93 -2.53 12.01
N VAL A 8 -31.77 -2.87 11.04
CA VAL A 8 -31.47 -2.62 9.60
C VAL A 8 -31.58 -1.12 9.27
N SER A 9 -32.55 -0.39 9.82
CA SER A 9 -32.70 1.04 9.54
C SER A 9 -31.63 1.89 10.22
N ARG A 10 -31.16 1.52 11.41
CA ARG A 10 -30.01 2.18 12.08
C ARG A 10 -28.71 1.99 11.30
N ARG A 11 -28.47 0.81 10.70
CA ARG A 11 -27.28 0.58 9.90
C ARG A 11 -27.17 1.48 8.65
N TRP A 12 -28.27 1.90 8.05
CA TRP A 12 -28.27 2.85 6.94
C TRP A 12 -27.87 4.26 7.38
N HIS A 13 -28.40 4.72 8.51
CA HIS A 13 -28.03 6.01 9.07
C HIS A 13 -26.56 6.05 9.50
N ASP A 14 -26.03 4.95 10.04
CA ASP A 14 -24.65 4.88 10.50
C ASP A 14 -23.63 4.80 9.35
N THR A 15 -24.01 4.22 8.21
CA THR A 15 -23.09 4.06 7.05
C THR A 15 -23.04 5.34 6.19
N PHE A 16 -24.13 6.10 6.09
CA PHE A 16 -24.23 7.29 5.26
C PHE A 16 -24.16 8.62 6.02
N SER A 17 -24.00 8.59 7.32
CA SER A 17 -23.77 9.81 8.07
C SER A 17 -22.32 10.29 7.91
N LEU A 18 -21.98 10.75 6.68
CA LEU A 18 -20.82 11.62 6.44
C LEU A 18 -20.75 12.78 7.44
N SER A 19 -21.91 13.20 7.97
CA SER A 19 -22.04 14.14 9.07
C SER A 19 -21.41 13.65 10.39
N MET A 20 -21.31 12.33 10.62
CA MET A 20 -20.73 11.72 11.82
C MET A 20 -19.24 11.34 11.64
N SER A 21 -18.61 11.69 10.51
CA SER A 21 -17.19 11.40 10.26
C SER A 21 -16.33 12.68 10.29
N PRO A 22 -16.03 13.24 11.47
CA PRO A 22 -15.34 14.52 11.60
C PRO A 22 -13.97 14.51 10.95
N LEU A 23 -13.24 13.39 11.01
CA LEU A 23 -11.90 13.27 10.43
C LEU A 23 -11.92 13.27 8.90
N LEU A 24 -12.98 12.75 8.28
CA LEU A 24 -13.12 12.79 6.82
C LEU A 24 -13.13 14.22 6.28
N ARG A 25 -13.67 15.17 7.04
CA ARG A 25 -13.72 16.59 6.63
C ARG A 25 -12.33 17.25 6.60
N LEU A 26 -11.37 16.74 7.36
CA LEU A 26 -10.01 17.28 7.42
C LEU A 26 -9.13 16.77 6.28
N VAL A 27 -9.40 15.54 5.79
CA VAL A 27 -8.57 14.93 4.73
C VAL A 27 -8.50 15.78 3.46
N PRO A 28 -9.60 16.32 2.88
CA PRO A 28 -9.53 17.16 1.69
C PRO A 28 -8.70 18.43 1.88
N TRP A 29 -8.77 19.07 3.05
CA TRP A 29 -7.97 20.25 3.36
C TRP A 29 -6.47 19.92 3.43
N LEU A 30 -6.13 18.81 4.09
CA LEU A 30 -4.75 18.34 4.15
C LEU A 30 -4.21 18.00 2.75
N VAL A 31 -4.98 17.28 1.96
CA VAL A 31 -4.64 16.93 0.57
C VAL A 31 -4.48 18.19 -0.28
N ALA A 32 -5.41 19.14 -0.17
CA ALA A 32 -5.32 20.42 -0.88
C ALA A 32 -4.04 21.16 -0.51
N GLY A 33 -3.65 21.21 0.77
CA GLY A 33 -2.40 21.82 1.20
C GLY A 33 -1.17 21.16 0.60
N ILE A 34 -1.14 19.82 0.53
CA ILE A 34 -0.04 19.06 -0.07
C ILE A 34 0.05 19.34 -1.58
N VAL A 35 -1.09 19.37 -2.28
CA VAL A 35 -1.16 19.58 -3.74
C VAL A 35 -0.83 21.03 -4.12
N LEU A 36 -1.23 22.01 -3.32
CA LEU A 36 -0.96 23.42 -3.57
C LEU A 36 0.49 23.83 -3.28
N GLN A 37 1.20 23.09 -2.43
CA GLN A 37 2.56 23.47 -2.03
C GLN A 37 3.54 23.70 -3.19
N PRO A 38 3.56 22.93 -4.30
CA PRO A 38 4.48 23.17 -5.41
C PRO A 38 4.29 24.53 -6.10
N PHE A 39 3.09 25.12 -6.01
CA PHE A 39 2.73 26.40 -6.61
C PHE A 39 2.99 27.59 -5.68
N LEU A 40 3.28 27.31 -4.43
CA LEU A 40 3.59 28.34 -3.42
C LEU A 40 5.10 28.50 -3.28
N PRO A 41 5.60 29.75 -3.06
CA PRO A 41 7.01 29.93 -2.77
C PRO A 41 7.40 29.11 -1.55
N TYR A 42 8.65 28.66 -1.49
CA TYR A 42 9.19 27.81 -0.41
C TYR A 42 9.07 28.52 0.96
N CYS A 43 7.89 28.50 1.54
CA CYS A 43 7.62 29.03 2.86
C CYS A 43 7.53 27.88 3.87
N TRP A 44 8.67 27.49 4.44
CA TRP A 44 8.69 26.59 5.61
C TRP A 44 8.48 27.37 6.93
N ASN A 45 7.94 28.60 6.83
CA ASN A 45 7.61 29.40 7.97
C ASN A 45 6.39 28.80 8.70
N PRO A 46 6.51 28.38 9.96
CA PRO A 46 5.41 27.78 10.72
C PRO A 46 4.38 28.82 11.21
N TRP A 47 4.70 30.13 11.18
CA TRP A 47 3.85 31.18 11.74
C TRP A 47 2.45 31.26 11.14
N PRO A 48 2.23 31.14 9.82
CA PRO A 48 0.87 31.13 9.26
C PRO A 48 0.02 29.98 9.80
N PHE A 49 0.61 28.79 9.98
CA PHE A 49 -0.07 27.65 10.61
C PHE A 49 -0.41 27.95 12.07
N VAL A 50 0.56 28.43 12.88
CA VAL A 50 0.34 28.76 14.29
C VAL A 50 -0.73 29.85 14.42
N ALA A 51 -0.67 30.91 13.62
CA ALA A 51 -1.66 31.97 13.62
C ALA A 51 -3.06 31.44 13.30
N SER A 52 -3.19 30.55 12.30
CA SER A 52 -4.48 29.95 11.93
C SER A 52 -5.08 29.08 13.05
N VAL A 53 -4.25 28.36 13.80
CA VAL A 53 -4.67 27.58 14.97
C VAL A 53 -5.16 28.50 16.09
N VAL A 54 -4.47 29.59 16.36
CA VAL A 54 -4.88 30.60 17.36
C VAL A 54 -6.24 31.21 16.97
N VAL A 55 -6.42 31.58 15.70
CA VAL A 55 -7.70 32.12 15.19
C VAL A 55 -8.80 31.08 15.30
N ALA A 56 -8.54 29.80 14.98
CA ALA A 56 -9.50 28.72 15.14
C ALA A 56 -9.94 28.55 16.60
N PHE A 57 -9.02 28.71 17.55
CA PHE A 57 -9.34 28.67 18.97
C PHE A 57 -10.12 29.90 19.43
N ALA A 58 -9.76 31.10 18.96
CA ALA A 58 -10.50 32.35 19.26
C ALA A 58 -11.94 32.29 18.68
N ALA A 59 -12.13 31.66 17.54
CA ALA A 59 -13.43 31.49 16.87
C ALA A 59 -14.35 30.44 17.54
N ARG A 60 -13.98 29.86 18.69
CA ARG A 60 -14.72 28.75 19.36
C ARG A 60 -16.18 29.01 19.61
N ARG A 61 -16.59 30.26 19.74
CA ARG A 61 -17.99 30.68 19.96
C ARG A 61 -18.81 30.74 18.66
N ARG A 62 -18.17 30.63 17.48
CA ARG A 62 -18.81 30.69 16.17
C ARG A 62 -18.50 29.40 15.39
N PRO A 63 -19.36 28.37 15.46
CA PRO A 63 -19.04 27.00 15.00
C PRO A 63 -18.72 26.91 13.49
N LEU A 64 -19.39 27.71 12.64
CA LEU A 64 -19.07 27.74 11.19
C LEU A 64 -17.69 28.31 10.95
N LEU A 65 -17.37 29.48 11.57
CA LEU A 65 -16.08 30.13 11.44
C LEU A 65 -14.96 29.24 11.97
N GLN A 66 -15.18 28.60 13.13
CA GLN A 66 -14.23 27.65 13.70
C GLN A 66 -13.95 26.49 12.75
N SER A 67 -14.98 25.90 12.12
CA SER A 67 -14.82 24.79 11.19
C SER A 67 -13.98 25.18 9.96
N VAL A 68 -14.20 26.38 9.41
CA VAL A 68 -13.39 26.91 8.31
C VAL A 68 -11.95 27.17 8.74
N CYS A 69 -11.75 27.76 9.93
CA CYS A 69 -10.40 28.01 10.46
C CYS A 69 -9.63 26.72 10.73
N ILE A 70 -10.28 25.66 11.23
CA ILE A 70 -9.66 24.33 11.40
C ILE A 70 -9.28 23.76 10.02
N GLY A 71 -10.16 23.86 9.01
CA GLY A 71 -9.85 23.44 7.63
C GLY A 71 -8.62 24.18 7.10
N LEU A 72 -8.60 25.51 7.21
CA LEU A 72 -7.46 26.34 6.78
C LEU A 72 -6.17 25.97 7.51
N SER A 73 -6.24 25.75 8.85
CA SER A 73 -5.08 25.28 9.62
C SER A 73 -4.57 23.93 9.12
N THR A 74 -5.47 23.01 8.78
CA THR A 74 -5.11 21.69 8.23
C THR A 74 -4.48 21.82 6.85
N LEU A 75 -4.96 22.73 6.01
CA LEU A 75 -4.36 23.04 4.70
C LEU A 75 -2.94 23.60 4.88
N LEU A 76 -2.77 24.59 5.74
CA LEU A 76 -1.46 25.20 6.03
C LEU A 76 -0.49 24.17 6.66
N LEU A 77 -0.98 23.24 7.47
CA LEU A 77 -0.18 22.12 7.97
C LEU A 77 0.32 21.24 6.78
N GLY A 78 -0.55 20.93 5.82
CA GLY A 78 -0.17 20.17 4.63
C GLY A 78 0.92 20.85 3.81
N THR A 79 0.80 22.18 3.57
CA THR A 79 1.83 22.94 2.86
C THR A 79 3.15 22.97 3.62
N LEU A 80 3.11 23.21 4.93
CA LEU A 80 4.29 23.27 5.79
C LEU A 80 5.05 21.94 5.79
N LEU A 81 4.36 20.83 6.07
CA LEU A 81 4.98 19.51 6.14
C LEU A 81 5.57 19.07 4.78
N THR A 82 4.88 19.38 3.69
CA THR A 82 5.38 19.08 2.33
C THR A 82 6.63 19.87 2.00
N SER A 83 6.64 21.16 2.34
CA SER A 83 7.80 22.05 2.17
C SER A 83 9.00 21.53 2.97
N MET A 84 8.80 21.19 4.25
CA MET A 84 9.86 20.61 5.10
C MET A 84 10.40 19.28 4.54
N GLN A 85 9.53 18.38 4.08
CA GLN A 85 9.94 17.10 3.51
C GLN A 85 10.74 17.30 2.21
N ARG A 86 10.27 18.16 1.29
CA ARG A 86 10.98 18.48 0.06
C ARG A 86 12.36 19.07 0.33
N GLN A 87 12.48 19.99 1.28
CA GLN A 87 13.76 20.58 1.65
C GLN A 87 14.75 19.53 2.17
N ARG A 88 14.28 18.60 3.04
CA ARG A 88 15.12 17.49 3.54
C ARG A 88 15.61 16.57 2.42
N LEU A 89 14.79 16.34 1.40
CA LEU A 89 15.10 15.46 0.27
C LEU A 89 15.87 16.16 -0.86
N THR A 90 15.93 17.50 -0.86
CA THR A 90 16.71 18.23 -1.85
C THR A 90 18.20 18.05 -1.55
N PHE A 91 18.93 17.48 -2.51
CA PHE A 91 20.38 17.44 -2.45
C PHE A 91 20.92 18.74 -3.05
N PRO A 92 21.91 19.41 -2.42
CA PRO A 92 22.62 20.49 -3.10
C PRO A 92 23.18 19.95 -4.42
N ALA A 93 22.99 20.68 -5.49
CA ALA A 93 23.56 20.32 -6.79
C ALA A 93 25.08 20.54 -6.72
N ASP A 94 25.79 19.54 -6.24
CA ASP A 94 27.24 19.53 -6.28
C ASP A 94 27.66 18.60 -7.42
N GLU A 95 28.22 19.21 -8.45
CA GLU A 95 28.67 18.49 -9.65
C GLU A 95 30.02 17.78 -9.46
N ARG A 96 30.60 17.86 -8.29
CA ARG A 96 31.91 17.29 -7.99
C ARG A 96 31.81 15.79 -7.72
N TRP A 97 32.90 15.12 -7.98
CA TRP A 97 33.11 13.74 -7.58
C TRP A 97 33.41 13.69 -6.08
N HIS A 98 32.65 12.89 -5.37
CA HIS A 98 32.85 12.69 -3.95
C HIS A 98 33.11 11.22 -3.66
N THR A 99 34.04 10.98 -2.75
CA THR A 99 34.19 9.66 -2.14
C THR A 99 33.26 9.58 -0.95
N VAL A 100 32.30 8.67 -1.02
CA VAL A 100 31.26 8.51 0.01
C VAL A 100 31.21 7.09 0.54
N GLU A 101 31.00 6.98 1.83
CA GLU A 101 30.71 5.71 2.49
C GLU A 101 29.19 5.49 2.54
N ALA A 102 28.77 4.31 2.12
CA ALA A 102 27.35 3.95 2.11
C ALA A 102 27.14 2.50 2.51
N VAL A 103 25.93 2.19 2.95
CA VAL A 103 25.47 0.82 3.25
C VAL A 103 24.35 0.44 2.30
N VAL A 104 24.39 -0.78 1.78
CA VAL A 104 23.35 -1.32 0.88
C VAL A 104 22.05 -1.55 1.67
N ALA A 105 21.00 -0.84 1.28
CA ALA A 105 19.71 -0.79 1.98
C ALA A 105 18.55 -1.43 1.19
N SER A 106 18.85 -2.21 0.16
CA SER A 106 17.86 -3.00 -0.61
C SER A 106 18.46 -4.29 -1.13
N GLU A 107 17.61 -5.21 -1.59
CA GLU A 107 18.07 -6.33 -2.42
C GLU A 107 18.62 -5.78 -3.74
N PRO A 108 19.80 -6.23 -4.17
CA PRO A 108 20.35 -5.86 -5.47
C PRO A 108 19.45 -6.34 -6.61
N VAL A 109 19.21 -5.47 -7.57
CA VAL A 109 18.40 -5.78 -8.75
C VAL A 109 19.30 -5.82 -9.97
N GLU A 110 19.46 -7.01 -10.51
CA GLU A 110 20.23 -7.21 -11.71
C GLU A 110 19.50 -6.61 -12.93
N LYS A 111 20.20 -5.77 -13.68
CA LYS A 111 19.77 -5.19 -14.96
C LYS A 111 20.71 -5.65 -16.08
N PRO A 112 20.38 -5.45 -17.36
CA PRO A 112 21.23 -5.89 -18.45
C PRO A 112 22.68 -5.41 -18.36
N ARG A 113 22.91 -4.14 -17.97
CA ARG A 113 24.23 -3.51 -17.92
C ARG A 113 24.69 -3.05 -16.54
N SER A 114 23.83 -3.16 -15.51
CA SER A 114 24.13 -2.64 -14.18
C SER A 114 23.44 -3.45 -13.09
N VAL A 115 23.91 -3.30 -11.86
CA VAL A 115 23.22 -3.76 -10.65
C VAL A 115 22.67 -2.53 -9.93
N ALA A 116 21.35 -2.45 -9.80
CA ALA A 116 20.69 -1.35 -9.11
C ALA A 116 20.54 -1.67 -7.63
N VAL A 117 21.00 -0.76 -6.76
CA VAL A 117 20.91 -0.88 -5.31
C VAL A 117 20.47 0.44 -4.68
N ASP A 118 19.80 0.36 -3.54
CA ASP A 118 19.55 1.53 -2.72
C ASP A 118 20.68 1.67 -1.71
N LEU A 119 21.30 2.82 -1.67
CA LEU A 119 22.37 3.12 -0.74
C LEU A 119 21.88 4.08 0.34
N LEU A 120 22.31 3.82 1.57
CA LEU A 120 22.16 4.72 2.70
C LEU A 120 23.54 5.32 3.00
N LEU A 121 23.69 6.62 2.78
CA LEU A 121 24.93 7.33 3.07
C LEU A 121 25.13 7.43 4.59
N THR A 122 26.29 7.01 5.08
CA THR A 122 26.56 6.97 6.53
C THR A 122 26.74 8.35 7.15
N ALA A 123 27.24 9.31 6.35
CA ALA A 123 27.51 10.67 6.82
C ALA A 123 26.23 11.45 7.21
N ASN A 124 25.11 11.24 6.52
CA ASN A 124 23.91 12.06 6.71
C ASN A 124 22.59 11.26 6.68
N GLY A 125 22.64 9.93 6.60
CA GLY A 125 21.46 9.08 6.54
C GLY A 125 20.59 9.26 5.28
N ARG A 126 21.10 9.91 4.23
CA ARG A 126 20.36 10.12 2.98
C ARG A 126 20.35 8.86 2.12
N ARG A 127 19.24 8.68 1.41
CA ARG A 127 19.08 7.52 0.50
C ARG A 127 19.34 7.93 -0.94
N VAL A 128 20.20 7.17 -1.60
CA VAL A 128 20.59 7.40 -3.00
C VAL A 128 20.35 6.11 -3.79
N LYS A 129 19.81 6.23 -5.01
CA LYS A 129 19.67 5.12 -5.94
C LYS A 129 20.95 4.97 -6.74
N ALA A 130 21.69 3.88 -6.53
CA ALA A 130 22.94 3.62 -7.23
C ALA A 130 22.78 2.56 -8.32
N TYR A 131 23.47 2.77 -9.42
CA TYR A 131 23.61 1.85 -10.54
C TYR A 131 25.09 1.52 -10.70
N LEU A 132 25.47 0.36 -10.17
CA LEU A 132 26.85 -0.16 -10.26
C LEU A 132 27.03 -0.86 -11.60
N ALA A 133 28.14 -0.65 -12.27
CA ALA A 133 28.48 -1.41 -13.47
C ALA A 133 28.51 -2.91 -13.16
N LYS A 134 27.94 -3.71 -14.07
CA LYS A 134 27.81 -5.17 -13.86
C LYS A 134 29.18 -5.82 -13.95
N ASP A 135 29.62 -6.44 -12.86
CA ASP A 135 30.82 -7.25 -12.75
C ASP A 135 30.64 -8.38 -11.73
N HIS A 136 31.64 -9.23 -11.55
CA HIS A 136 31.58 -10.34 -10.61
C HIS A 136 31.45 -9.89 -9.15
N GLN A 137 31.95 -8.71 -8.81
CA GLN A 137 31.87 -8.18 -7.45
C GLN A 137 30.49 -7.59 -7.18
N SER A 138 29.91 -6.84 -8.14
CA SER A 138 28.59 -6.22 -8.01
C SER A 138 27.46 -7.26 -7.87
N LEU A 139 27.64 -8.46 -8.44
CA LEU A 139 26.69 -9.58 -8.30
C LEU A 139 26.72 -10.27 -6.92
N ARG A 140 27.79 -10.07 -6.15
CA ARG A 140 27.95 -10.66 -4.81
C ARG A 140 27.49 -9.74 -3.68
N ILE A 141 27.10 -8.51 -4.00
CA ILE A 141 26.62 -7.54 -3.02
C ILE A 141 25.35 -8.06 -2.34
N VAL A 142 25.31 -7.95 -1.02
CA VAL A 142 24.12 -8.31 -0.23
C VAL A 142 23.65 -7.12 0.61
N PRO A 143 22.37 -7.10 1.03
CA PRO A 143 21.86 -6.04 1.90
C PRO A 143 22.66 -5.93 3.20
N GLY A 144 23.07 -4.71 3.50
CA GLY A 144 23.88 -4.40 4.68
C GLY A 144 25.38 -4.38 4.44
N ASP A 145 25.86 -4.66 3.21
CA ASP A 145 27.27 -4.49 2.88
C ASP A 145 27.63 -3.01 2.87
N GLY A 146 28.83 -2.71 3.38
CA GLY A 146 29.42 -1.38 3.30
C GLY A 146 30.16 -1.20 1.97
N LEU A 147 29.97 -0.06 1.36
CA LEU A 147 30.60 0.33 0.11
C LEU A 147 31.29 1.68 0.28
N LEU A 148 32.52 1.78 -0.21
CA LEU A 148 33.18 3.05 -0.47
C LEU A 148 33.11 3.30 -1.97
N LEU A 149 32.51 4.41 -2.38
CA LEU A 149 32.33 4.73 -3.81
C LEU A 149 32.78 6.16 -4.08
N THR A 150 33.46 6.31 -5.23
CA THR A 150 33.75 7.62 -5.79
C THR A 150 32.77 7.87 -6.92
N THR A 151 31.86 8.81 -6.71
CA THR A 151 30.76 9.04 -7.66
C THR A 151 30.25 10.49 -7.59
N ARG A 152 29.52 10.88 -8.63
CA ARG A 152 28.75 12.11 -8.66
C ARG A 152 27.29 11.77 -8.36
N ILE A 153 26.69 12.42 -7.37
CA ILE A 153 25.29 12.23 -7.02
C ILE A 153 24.45 13.26 -7.79
N GLU A 154 23.63 12.76 -8.71
CA GLU A 154 22.70 13.58 -9.47
C GLU A 154 21.41 13.79 -8.65
N PRO A 155 20.95 15.04 -8.47
CA PRO A 155 19.70 15.31 -7.78
C PRO A 155 18.52 14.75 -8.56
N THR A 156 17.41 14.47 -7.85
CA THR A 156 16.19 13.89 -8.46
C THR A 156 15.45 14.82 -9.42
N ARG A 157 15.84 16.09 -9.54
CA ARG A 157 15.17 17.08 -10.38
C ARG A 157 15.35 16.74 -11.88
N HIS A 158 14.23 16.85 -12.63
CA HIS A 158 14.18 16.79 -14.11
C HIS A 158 14.55 15.47 -14.79
N LEU A 159 14.36 14.34 -14.12
CA LEU A 159 14.58 13.02 -14.72
C LEU A 159 13.30 12.48 -15.36
N ARG A 160 12.99 12.91 -16.59
CA ARG A 160 11.93 12.32 -17.39
C ARG A 160 12.49 11.21 -18.27
N LEU A 161 11.92 10.02 -18.19
CA LEU A 161 12.23 8.85 -19.03
C LEU A 161 10.94 8.44 -19.75
N ASP A 162 10.90 8.53 -21.05
CA ASP A 162 9.77 8.10 -21.90
C ASP A 162 8.41 8.59 -21.39
N GLY A 163 8.31 9.87 -21.01
CA GLY A 163 7.09 10.49 -20.48
C GLY A 163 6.84 10.25 -18.99
N PHE A 164 7.58 9.35 -18.34
CA PHE A 164 7.49 9.08 -16.89
C PHE A 164 8.47 9.98 -16.12
N ASP A 165 7.95 10.69 -15.11
CA ASP A 165 8.78 11.50 -14.21
C ASP A 165 9.46 10.63 -13.16
N TYR A 166 10.60 10.05 -13.56
CA TYR A 166 11.41 9.19 -12.69
C TYR A 166 11.99 9.95 -11.49
N GLY A 167 12.28 11.25 -11.64
CA GLY A 167 12.76 12.08 -10.55
C GLY A 167 11.71 12.27 -9.46
N HIS A 168 10.46 12.54 -9.86
CA HIS A 168 9.34 12.61 -8.92
C HIS A 168 9.11 11.26 -8.22
N TYR A 169 9.17 10.14 -8.95
CA TYR A 169 9.07 8.80 -8.36
C TYR A 169 10.15 8.55 -7.30
N LEU A 170 11.40 8.92 -7.56
CA LEU A 170 12.49 8.80 -6.58
C LEU A 170 12.22 9.66 -5.33
N LEU A 171 11.78 10.90 -5.53
CA LEU A 171 11.46 11.83 -4.44
C LEU A 171 10.35 11.29 -3.54
N VAL A 172 9.25 10.79 -4.13
CA VAL A 172 8.12 10.17 -3.42
C VAL A 172 8.58 8.97 -2.58
N ASN A 173 9.55 8.19 -3.09
CA ASN A 173 10.13 7.05 -2.38
C ASN A 173 11.25 7.44 -1.39
N GLY A 174 11.48 8.74 -1.16
CA GLY A 174 12.42 9.24 -0.17
C GLY A 174 13.89 9.19 -0.60
N PHE A 175 14.15 9.11 -1.91
CA PHE A 175 15.51 9.23 -2.44
C PHE A 175 15.87 10.70 -2.66
N THR A 176 17.09 11.04 -2.31
CA THR A 176 17.63 12.40 -2.49
C THR A 176 18.35 12.57 -3.81
N GLY A 177 18.78 11.48 -4.44
CA GLY A 177 19.50 11.50 -5.71
C GLY A 177 19.71 10.10 -6.29
N ARG A 178 20.35 10.06 -7.44
CA ARG A 178 20.85 8.85 -8.07
C ARG A 178 22.33 8.98 -8.40
N CYS A 179 23.02 7.88 -8.54
CA CYS A 179 24.40 7.87 -9.02
C CYS A 179 24.67 6.66 -9.91
N TYR A 180 25.63 6.85 -10.83
CA TYR A 180 26.18 5.79 -11.67
C TYR A 180 27.63 5.58 -11.28
N VAL A 181 27.97 4.34 -10.94
CA VAL A 181 29.30 3.98 -10.46
C VAL A 181 29.94 3.04 -11.47
N ARG A 182 31.11 3.44 -11.99
CA ARG A 182 31.87 2.67 -12.96
C ARG A 182 32.59 1.51 -12.30
N LYS A 183 33.05 0.59 -13.10
CA LYS A 183 33.93 -0.49 -12.65
C LYS A 183 35.24 0.11 -12.11
N GLY A 184 35.62 -0.25 -10.88
CA GLY A 184 36.85 0.26 -10.23
C GLY A 184 36.62 1.50 -9.33
N ASP A 185 35.52 2.24 -9.49
CA ASP A 185 35.23 3.43 -8.67
C ASP A 185 34.54 3.08 -7.34
N TRP A 186 34.50 1.81 -6.99
CA TRP A 186 33.90 1.35 -5.74
C TRP A 186 34.60 0.11 -5.20
N ARG A 187 34.55 -0.07 -3.88
CA ARG A 187 35.05 -1.25 -3.20
C ARG A 187 34.19 -1.60 -2.00
N MET A 188 34.10 -2.88 -1.67
CA MET A 188 33.52 -3.32 -0.40
C MET A 188 34.43 -2.93 0.74
N THR A 189 33.85 -2.40 1.81
CA THR A 189 34.57 -1.99 3.01
C THR A 189 33.70 -2.21 4.25
N ALA A 190 34.33 -2.40 5.39
CA ALA A 190 33.63 -2.45 6.66
C ALA A 190 33.24 -1.01 7.05
N VAL A 191 31.96 -0.70 6.91
CA VAL A 191 31.42 0.62 7.26
C VAL A 191 30.75 0.56 8.62
N SER A 192 31.09 1.51 9.50
CA SER A 192 30.44 1.63 10.79
C SER A 192 29.02 2.17 10.63
N ILE A 193 28.04 1.39 11.08
CA ILE A 193 26.63 1.81 11.12
C ILE A 193 26.28 2.53 12.44
N ALA A 194 27.28 2.80 13.30
CA ALA A 194 27.05 3.40 14.62
C ALA A 194 26.54 4.84 14.54
N SER A 195 26.88 5.57 13.49
CA SER A 195 26.41 6.94 13.23
C SER A 195 24.94 7.01 12.75
N LEU A 196 24.39 5.89 12.26
CA LEU A 196 23.02 5.86 11.75
C LEU A 196 21.98 5.82 12.87
N PRO A 197 20.78 6.41 12.65
CA PRO A 197 19.64 6.31 13.58
C PRO A 197 19.30 4.85 13.90
N LEU A 198 18.76 4.61 15.09
CA LEU A 198 18.38 3.25 15.53
C LEU A 198 17.39 2.58 14.57
N SER A 199 16.47 3.34 13.99
CA SER A 199 15.51 2.88 12.98
C SER A 199 16.21 2.26 11.76
N ASP A 200 17.25 2.93 11.24
CA ASP A 200 17.99 2.48 10.07
C ASP A 200 18.86 1.26 10.39
N ARG A 201 19.46 1.23 11.57
CA ARG A 201 20.21 0.05 12.04
C ARG A 201 19.32 -1.20 12.15
N LEU A 202 18.12 -1.04 12.76
CA LEU A 202 17.14 -2.12 12.85
C LEU A 202 16.69 -2.56 11.47
N ARG A 203 16.40 -1.61 10.57
CA ARG A 203 16.02 -1.89 9.19
C ARG A 203 17.10 -2.68 8.45
N LEU A 204 18.38 -2.30 8.55
CA LEU A 204 19.50 -3.01 7.91
C LEU A 204 19.64 -4.44 8.47
N LYS A 205 19.52 -4.63 9.79
CA LYS A 205 19.52 -5.98 10.38
C LYS A 205 18.39 -6.85 9.83
N THR A 206 17.21 -6.28 9.72
CA THR A 206 16.03 -7.00 9.20
C THR A 206 16.17 -7.33 7.72
N LEU A 207 16.76 -6.43 6.92
CA LEU A 207 17.04 -6.70 5.51
C LEU A 207 18.03 -7.86 5.32
N ARG A 208 19.07 -7.95 6.15
CA ARG A 208 19.98 -9.11 6.16
C ARG A 208 19.24 -10.40 6.50
N TRP A 209 18.37 -10.37 7.50
CA TRP A 209 17.58 -11.54 7.87
C TRP A 209 16.61 -11.94 6.77
N ARG A 210 15.89 -10.97 6.19
CA ARG A 210 15.04 -11.17 5.02
C ARG A 210 15.80 -11.80 3.85
N HIS A 211 17.01 -11.34 3.57
CA HIS A 211 17.87 -11.91 2.52
C HIS A 211 18.14 -13.41 2.78
N ARG A 212 18.44 -13.80 4.02
CA ARG A 212 18.62 -15.22 4.38
C ARG A 212 17.35 -16.06 4.13
N LEU A 213 16.17 -15.50 4.42
CA LEU A 213 14.91 -16.18 4.15
C LEU A 213 14.63 -16.29 2.64
N LEU A 214 14.97 -15.25 1.85
CA LEU A 214 14.89 -15.29 0.39
C LEU A 214 15.78 -16.39 -0.20
N GLN A 215 16.98 -16.59 0.34
CA GLN A 215 17.86 -17.68 -0.11
C GLN A 215 17.24 -19.07 0.14
N ARG A 216 16.48 -19.27 1.23
CA ARG A 216 15.75 -20.53 1.46
C ARG A 216 14.68 -20.77 0.37
N PHE A 217 13.95 -19.74 -0.03
CA PHE A 217 13.02 -19.87 -1.16
C PHE A 217 13.73 -20.08 -2.49
N LYS A 218 14.88 -19.44 -2.69
CA LYS A 218 15.69 -19.63 -3.91
C LYS A 218 16.21 -21.06 -4.02
N THR A 219 16.65 -21.67 -2.92
CA THR A 219 17.05 -23.09 -2.93
C THR A 219 15.87 -24.05 -3.13
N LEU A 220 14.70 -23.73 -2.52
CA LEU A 220 13.49 -24.53 -2.69
C LEU A 220 13.01 -24.51 -4.15
N ALA A 221 12.98 -23.36 -4.79
CA ALA A 221 12.49 -23.13 -6.16
C ALA A 221 13.63 -23.00 -7.18
N ALA A 222 14.73 -23.75 -6.99
CA ALA A 222 15.92 -23.63 -7.86
C ALA A 222 15.65 -23.97 -9.33
N ALA A 223 14.66 -24.85 -9.60
CA ALA A 223 14.28 -25.27 -10.94
C ALA A 223 13.24 -24.34 -11.61
N ASP A 224 12.58 -23.45 -10.84
CA ASP A 224 11.48 -22.60 -11.33
C ASP A 224 11.65 -21.16 -10.80
N ALA A 225 12.23 -20.31 -11.63
CA ALA A 225 12.47 -18.91 -11.30
C ALA A 225 11.16 -18.11 -11.10
N ASP A 226 10.09 -18.45 -11.81
CA ASP A 226 8.80 -17.78 -11.67
C ASP A 226 8.11 -18.13 -10.36
N SER A 227 8.16 -19.39 -9.93
CA SER A 227 7.72 -19.78 -8.59
C SER A 227 8.53 -19.08 -7.48
N TYR A 228 9.86 -18.97 -7.63
CA TYR A 228 10.67 -18.17 -6.71
C TYR A 228 10.21 -16.71 -6.68
N GLY A 229 9.98 -16.10 -7.85
CA GLY A 229 9.50 -14.72 -7.96
C GLY A 229 8.20 -14.47 -7.21
N VAL A 230 7.22 -15.38 -7.35
CA VAL A 230 5.93 -15.30 -6.64
C VAL A 230 6.12 -15.46 -5.13
N LEU A 231 6.86 -16.48 -4.69
CA LEU A 231 7.15 -16.70 -3.26
C LEU A 231 7.83 -15.51 -2.62
N ALA A 232 8.88 -14.98 -3.26
CA ALA A 232 9.63 -13.84 -2.79
C ALA A 232 8.76 -12.57 -2.68
N ALA A 233 7.87 -12.36 -3.65
CA ALA A 233 6.97 -11.20 -3.68
C ALA A 233 5.85 -11.31 -2.66
N MET A 234 5.11 -12.43 -2.63
CA MET A 234 3.92 -12.60 -1.81
C MET A 234 4.23 -12.80 -0.33
N THR A 235 5.37 -13.43 0.01
CA THR A 235 5.71 -13.70 1.42
C THR A 235 6.60 -12.63 2.03
N LEU A 236 7.64 -12.21 1.30
CA LEU A 236 8.67 -11.30 1.81
C LEU A 236 8.67 -9.93 1.13
N GLY A 237 7.78 -9.67 0.18
CA GLY A 237 7.64 -8.38 -0.50
C GLY A 237 8.77 -8.06 -1.50
N ASN A 238 9.54 -9.05 -1.93
CA ASN A 238 10.59 -8.84 -2.92
C ASN A 238 10.05 -9.03 -4.35
N ARG A 239 9.65 -7.93 -4.98
CA ARG A 239 9.13 -7.92 -6.36
C ARG A 239 10.21 -7.91 -7.43
N SER A 240 11.47 -7.70 -7.06
CA SER A 240 12.56 -7.64 -8.03
C SER A 240 12.86 -8.98 -8.69
N ALA A 241 12.44 -10.07 -8.05
CA ALA A 241 12.60 -11.43 -8.56
C ALA A 241 11.52 -11.86 -9.58
N ILE A 242 10.49 -11.02 -9.82
CA ILE A 242 9.40 -11.33 -10.76
C ILE A 242 9.87 -11.03 -12.18
N SER A 243 9.77 -12.03 -13.08
CA SER A 243 10.06 -11.85 -14.50
C SER A 243 9.09 -10.85 -15.16
N PRO A 244 9.51 -10.14 -16.23
CA PRO A 244 8.62 -9.25 -16.98
C PRO A 244 7.39 -9.97 -17.53
N ASP A 245 7.54 -11.21 -18.03
CA ASP A 245 6.47 -12.02 -18.59
C ASP A 245 5.44 -12.38 -17.53
N LEU A 246 5.89 -12.89 -16.38
CA LEU A 246 5.02 -13.19 -15.25
C LEU A 246 4.28 -11.94 -14.76
N ARG A 247 4.96 -10.79 -14.69
CA ARG A 247 4.32 -9.52 -14.35
C ARG A 247 3.23 -9.13 -15.34
N SER A 248 3.45 -9.38 -16.63
CA SER A 248 2.44 -9.14 -17.67
C SER A 248 1.22 -10.03 -17.48
N VAL A 249 1.40 -11.34 -17.26
CA VAL A 249 0.32 -12.30 -16.97
C VAL A 249 -0.54 -11.86 -15.79
N TYR A 250 0.09 -11.50 -14.67
CA TYR A 250 -0.64 -11.02 -13.49
C TYR A 250 -1.33 -9.67 -13.71
N SER A 251 -0.79 -8.84 -14.60
CA SER A 251 -1.41 -7.55 -14.95
C SER A 251 -2.64 -7.75 -15.85
N LEU A 252 -2.54 -8.59 -16.87
CA LEU A 252 -3.63 -8.91 -17.80
C LEU A 252 -4.83 -9.52 -17.07
N THR A 253 -4.58 -10.42 -16.13
CA THR A 253 -5.62 -11.10 -15.35
C THR A 253 -6.16 -10.28 -14.18
N GLY A 254 -5.53 -9.15 -13.83
CA GLY A 254 -5.90 -8.31 -12.67
C GLY A 254 -5.37 -8.81 -11.32
N ALA A 255 -4.49 -9.82 -11.32
CA ALA A 255 -3.89 -10.40 -10.13
C ALA A 255 -2.69 -9.62 -9.57
N SER A 256 -2.26 -8.51 -10.21
CA SER A 256 -1.09 -7.73 -9.79
C SER A 256 -1.12 -7.27 -8.33
N HIS A 257 -2.31 -7.06 -7.77
CA HIS A 257 -2.51 -6.64 -6.38
C HIS A 257 -2.06 -7.69 -5.35
N VAL A 258 -1.98 -8.96 -5.75
CA VAL A 258 -1.55 -10.07 -4.87
C VAL A 258 -0.03 -10.22 -4.87
N LEU A 259 0.66 -9.90 -5.98
CA LEU A 259 2.13 -9.80 -6.01
C LEU A 259 2.65 -8.64 -5.14
N ALA A 260 1.78 -7.68 -4.84
CA ALA A 260 2.06 -6.65 -3.88
C ALA A 260 1.59 -7.10 -2.49
N LEU A 261 2.46 -7.05 -1.49
CA LEU A 261 2.01 -7.20 -0.12
C LEU A 261 0.90 -6.19 0.17
N SER A 262 -0.27 -6.67 0.52
CA SER A 262 -1.50 -5.88 0.61
C SER A 262 -2.24 -6.11 1.94
N GLY A 263 -3.34 -5.39 2.13
CA GLY A 263 -4.26 -5.64 3.25
C GLY A 263 -4.77 -7.07 3.31
N LEU A 264 -4.90 -7.76 2.16
CA LEU A 264 -5.26 -9.17 2.11
C LEU A 264 -4.25 -10.04 2.88
N HIS A 265 -2.94 -9.84 2.67
CA HIS A 265 -1.90 -10.60 3.38
C HIS A 265 -1.97 -10.38 4.90
N MET A 266 -2.24 -9.13 5.32
CA MET A 266 -2.43 -8.82 6.74
C MET A 266 -3.70 -9.44 7.31
N SER A 267 -4.78 -9.52 6.51
CA SER A 267 -6.01 -10.20 6.90
C SER A 267 -5.83 -11.72 7.01
N ILE A 268 -5.04 -12.32 6.11
CA ILE A 268 -4.67 -13.74 6.18
C ILE A 268 -3.88 -14.03 7.47
N LEU A 269 -2.90 -13.17 7.76
CA LEU A 269 -2.11 -13.28 8.99
C LEU A 269 -2.99 -13.12 10.24
N TYR A 270 -3.94 -12.18 10.23
CA TYR A 270 -4.94 -12.03 11.29
C TYR A 270 -5.80 -13.29 11.48
N CYS A 271 -6.27 -13.89 10.38
CA CYS A 271 -7.06 -15.11 10.41
C CYS A 271 -6.25 -16.27 11.03
N LEU A 272 -4.98 -16.42 10.64
CA LEU A 272 -4.07 -17.43 11.22
C LEU A 272 -3.93 -17.27 12.74
N ILE A 273 -3.69 -16.04 13.21
CA ILE A 273 -3.56 -15.76 14.64
C ILE A 273 -4.87 -16.06 15.37
N SER A 274 -5.99 -15.62 14.79
CA SER A 274 -7.30 -15.83 15.41
C SER A 274 -7.66 -17.30 15.56
N MET A 275 -7.22 -18.16 14.62
CA MET A 275 -7.36 -19.61 14.74
C MET A 275 -6.48 -20.21 15.84
N LEU A 276 -5.24 -19.73 15.99
CA LEU A 276 -4.32 -20.20 17.02
C LEU A 276 -4.70 -19.73 18.42
N THR A 277 -5.43 -18.62 18.54
CA THR A 277 -5.81 -18.02 19.81
C THR A 277 -7.22 -18.38 20.27
N PHE A 278 -7.82 -19.43 19.74
CA PHE A 278 -9.17 -19.92 20.08
C PHE A 278 -9.34 -20.27 21.58
N VAL A 279 -8.25 -20.26 22.34
CA VAL A 279 -8.22 -20.63 23.75
C VAL A 279 -8.04 -19.37 24.61
N GLY A 280 -9.15 -18.85 25.14
CA GLY A 280 -9.14 -18.22 26.46
C GLY A 280 -9.36 -16.72 26.60
N ARG A 281 -9.92 -16.41 27.71
CA ARG A 281 -10.38 -15.19 28.38
C ARG A 281 -9.52 -13.89 28.31
N ARG A 282 -8.34 -13.89 27.68
CA ARG A 282 -7.42 -12.72 27.69
C ARG A 282 -7.42 -11.95 26.35
N MET A 283 -8.57 -11.44 25.93
CA MET A 283 -8.70 -10.69 24.66
C MET A 283 -7.68 -9.55 24.48
N LEU A 284 -7.24 -8.91 25.56
CA LEU A 284 -6.27 -7.81 25.48
C LEU A 284 -4.87 -8.30 25.09
N LEU A 285 -4.41 -9.42 25.66
CA LEU A 285 -3.09 -10.00 25.34
C LEU A 285 -3.04 -10.51 23.90
N VAL A 286 -4.11 -11.15 23.42
CA VAL A 286 -4.23 -11.62 22.04
C VAL A 286 -4.14 -10.43 21.07
N ARG A 287 -4.84 -9.33 21.33
CA ARG A 287 -4.79 -8.14 20.51
C ARG A 287 -3.41 -7.48 20.53
N ALA A 288 -2.79 -7.34 21.70
CA ALA A 288 -1.44 -6.82 21.82
C ALA A 288 -0.44 -7.69 21.02
N PHE A 289 -0.53 -9.00 21.15
CA PHE A 289 0.27 -9.94 20.38
C PHE A 289 0.05 -9.80 18.87
N THR A 290 -1.20 -9.65 18.44
CA THR A 290 -1.56 -9.44 17.02
C THR A 290 -0.94 -8.17 16.48
N ILE A 291 -0.98 -7.06 17.23
CA ILE A 291 -0.37 -5.78 16.82
C ILE A 291 1.15 -5.95 16.70
N VAL A 292 1.79 -6.57 17.70
CA VAL A 292 3.24 -6.82 17.65
C VAL A 292 3.62 -7.66 16.42
N LEU A 293 2.83 -8.68 16.10
CA LEU A 293 3.09 -9.54 14.95
C LEU A 293 2.91 -8.81 13.62
N PHE A 294 1.90 -7.94 13.50
CA PHE A 294 1.71 -7.10 12.30
C PHE A 294 2.89 -6.18 12.06
N TRP A 295 3.38 -5.52 13.09
CA TRP A 295 4.54 -4.64 12.96
C TRP A 295 5.83 -5.44 12.75
N SER A 296 5.99 -6.62 13.36
CA SER A 296 7.10 -7.52 13.09
C SER A 296 7.12 -7.97 11.63
N PHE A 297 5.96 -8.32 11.07
CA PHE A 297 5.83 -8.65 9.65
C PHE A 297 6.12 -7.44 8.75
N ALA A 298 5.64 -6.24 9.12
CA ALA A 298 5.94 -5.01 8.40
C ALA A 298 7.45 -4.72 8.38
N VAL A 299 8.13 -4.90 9.49
CA VAL A 299 9.59 -4.74 9.59
C VAL A 299 10.30 -5.81 8.75
N LEU A 300 9.88 -7.07 8.82
CA LEU A 300 10.46 -8.18 8.04
C LEU A 300 10.35 -7.92 6.53
N THR A 301 9.23 -7.37 6.07
CA THR A 301 9.00 -7.07 4.65
C THR A 301 9.64 -5.75 4.19
N GLY A 302 10.45 -5.12 5.04
CA GLY A 302 11.21 -3.90 4.75
C GLY A 302 10.39 -2.61 4.87
N LEU A 303 9.32 -2.62 5.68
CA LEU A 303 8.43 -1.46 5.90
C LEU A 303 7.85 -0.92 4.59
N SER A 304 7.44 -1.84 3.69
CA SER A 304 6.82 -1.40 2.44
C SER A 304 5.58 -0.54 2.72
N PRO A 305 5.35 0.55 1.97
CA PRO A 305 4.25 1.49 2.25
C PRO A 305 2.88 0.81 2.36
N SER A 306 2.63 -0.23 1.56
CA SER A 306 1.38 -0.99 1.56
C SER A 306 1.15 -1.76 2.86
N VAL A 307 2.20 -2.43 3.37
CA VAL A 307 2.11 -3.21 4.62
C VAL A 307 1.98 -2.27 5.82
N VAL A 308 2.75 -1.17 5.84
CA VAL A 308 2.65 -0.15 6.91
C VAL A 308 1.24 0.42 7.00
N ARG A 309 0.60 0.75 5.86
CA ARG A 309 -0.81 1.20 5.82
C ARG A 309 -1.74 0.19 6.48
N SER A 310 -1.62 -1.06 6.05
CA SER A 310 -2.50 -2.13 6.54
C SER A 310 -2.27 -2.41 8.02
N ALA A 311 -1.01 -2.45 8.48
CA ALA A 311 -0.66 -2.61 9.88
C ALA A 311 -1.22 -1.45 10.73
N LEU A 312 -1.11 -0.20 10.25
CA LEU A 312 -1.64 0.97 10.91
C LEU A 312 -3.18 0.92 11.02
N MET A 313 -3.87 0.63 9.90
CA MET A 313 -5.34 0.53 9.90
C MET A 313 -5.83 -0.57 10.84
N LEU A 314 -5.20 -1.75 10.81
CA LEU A 314 -5.55 -2.85 11.70
C LEU A 314 -5.24 -2.56 13.17
N THR A 315 -4.14 -1.86 13.44
CA THR A 315 -3.79 -1.41 14.80
C THR A 315 -4.86 -0.45 15.33
N ILE A 316 -5.24 0.55 14.52
CA ILE A 316 -6.28 1.51 14.89
C ILE A 316 -7.62 0.78 15.11
N ALA A 317 -8.01 -0.12 14.20
CA ALA A 317 -9.22 -0.91 14.33
C ALA A 317 -9.20 -1.77 15.60
N ALA A 318 -8.07 -2.42 15.92
CA ALA A 318 -7.92 -3.22 17.14
C ALA A 318 -8.06 -2.38 18.42
N VAL A 319 -7.52 -1.15 18.42
CA VAL A 319 -7.63 -0.23 19.56
C VAL A 319 -9.06 0.31 19.71
N ILE A 320 -9.73 0.69 18.62
CA ILE A 320 -11.09 1.22 18.65
C ILE A 320 -12.11 0.15 19.06
N THR A 321 -11.93 -1.10 18.63
CA THR A 321 -12.80 -2.20 19.02
C THR A 321 -12.71 -2.54 20.52
N LEU A 322 -11.67 -2.11 21.24
CA LEU A 322 -11.62 -2.20 22.70
C LEU A 322 -12.74 -1.38 23.36
N ARG A 323 -13.21 -0.31 22.71
CA ARG A 323 -14.31 0.56 23.20
C ARG A 323 -15.70 0.16 22.68
N GLY A 324 -15.86 -1.06 22.14
CA GLY A 324 -17.15 -1.57 21.68
C GLY A 324 -17.61 -1.12 20.29
N SER A 325 -16.82 -0.33 19.56
CA SER A 325 -17.14 0.06 18.18
C SER A 325 -16.88 -1.10 17.21
N ARG A 326 -17.80 -1.30 16.26
CA ARG A 326 -17.74 -2.43 15.33
C ARG A 326 -17.12 -2.02 13.99
N GLY A 327 -15.97 -2.60 13.65
CA GLY A 327 -15.42 -2.62 12.29
C GLY A 327 -14.61 -1.39 11.87
N VAL A 328 -14.03 -1.50 10.67
CA VAL A 328 -13.32 -0.40 9.99
C VAL A 328 -14.39 0.59 9.51
N SER A 329 -14.30 1.83 9.99
CA SER A 329 -15.19 2.91 9.59
C SER A 329 -14.44 3.92 8.73
N VAL A 330 -15.17 4.77 8.01
CA VAL A 330 -14.59 5.88 7.25
C VAL A 330 -13.71 6.78 8.14
N ASN A 331 -14.05 6.94 9.42
CA ASN A 331 -13.21 7.69 10.38
C ASN A 331 -11.87 7.01 10.66
N VAL A 332 -11.84 5.68 10.78
CA VAL A 332 -10.59 4.91 10.96
C VAL A 332 -9.69 5.07 9.74
N LEU A 333 -10.28 4.97 8.55
CA LEU A 333 -9.57 5.17 7.30
C LEU A 333 -9.01 6.60 7.19
N SER A 334 -9.82 7.60 7.51
CA SER A 334 -9.43 9.02 7.49
C SER A 334 -8.31 9.31 8.50
N PHE A 335 -8.39 8.74 9.71
CA PHE A 335 -7.35 8.88 10.71
C PHE A 335 -6.03 8.26 10.23
N ALA A 336 -6.09 7.06 9.64
CA ALA A 336 -4.90 6.42 9.08
C ALA A 336 -4.28 7.26 7.94
N ALA A 337 -5.12 7.85 7.06
CA ALA A 337 -4.67 8.74 6.00
C ALA A 337 -3.97 9.98 6.57
N ILE A 338 -4.58 10.65 7.55
CA ILE A 338 -4.00 11.83 8.20
C ILE A 338 -2.65 11.51 8.84
N VAL A 339 -2.56 10.42 9.63
CA VAL A 339 -1.31 10.01 10.27
C VAL A 339 -0.21 9.76 9.24
N MET A 340 -0.52 9.05 8.16
CA MET A 340 0.47 8.77 7.11
C MET A 340 0.89 10.03 6.34
N LEU A 341 -0.05 10.90 6.01
CA LEU A 341 0.24 12.14 5.29
C LEU A 341 0.98 13.16 6.18
N ILE A 342 0.78 13.15 7.49
CA ILE A 342 1.59 13.94 8.42
C ILE A 342 3.02 13.38 8.49
N ALA A 343 3.18 12.05 8.57
CA ALA A 343 4.49 11.41 8.62
C ALA A 343 5.28 11.59 7.31
N SER A 344 4.62 11.53 6.17
CA SER A 344 5.23 11.67 4.85
C SER A 344 4.21 12.22 3.83
N PRO A 345 4.08 13.54 3.67
CA PRO A 345 3.13 14.16 2.76
C PRO A 345 3.27 13.71 1.30
N LEU A 346 4.50 13.47 0.82
CA LEU A 346 4.75 13.03 -0.55
C LEU A 346 4.18 11.63 -0.85
N THR A 347 3.84 10.85 0.18
CA THR A 347 3.14 9.56 0.00
C THR A 347 1.78 9.72 -0.70
N LEU A 348 1.18 10.91 -0.69
CA LEU A 348 -0.02 11.22 -1.47
C LEU A 348 0.15 10.90 -2.96
N TYR A 349 1.35 11.10 -3.51
CA TYR A 349 1.67 10.85 -4.91
C TYR A 349 2.09 9.40 -5.20
N ASP A 350 2.18 8.55 -4.17
CA ASP A 350 2.44 7.11 -4.35
C ASP A 350 1.20 6.42 -4.88
N VAL A 351 1.33 5.78 -6.05
CA VAL A 351 0.22 5.06 -6.71
C VAL A 351 -0.37 3.98 -5.80
N GLY A 352 0.48 3.28 -5.06
CA GLY A 352 0.05 2.26 -4.12
C GLY A 352 -0.76 2.84 -2.97
N PHE A 353 -0.41 4.04 -2.47
CA PHE A 353 -1.20 4.77 -1.47
C PHE A 353 -2.59 5.09 -2.01
N GLN A 354 -2.66 5.72 -3.19
CA GLN A 354 -3.92 6.13 -3.82
C GLN A 354 -4.85 4.93 -4.03
N LEU A 355 -4.36 3.88 -4.71
CA LEU A 355 -5.16 2.68 -5.00
C LEU A 355 -5.63 1.97 -3.73
N SER A 356 -4.77 1.87 -2.71
CA SER A 356 -5.13 1.18 -1.47
C SER A 356 -6.19 1.94 -0.66
N PHE A 357 -6.06 3.27 -0.52
CA PHE A 357 -7.05 4.06 0.21
C PHE A 357 -8.38 4.12 -0.52
N LEU A 358 -8.37 4.26 -1.85
CA LEU A 358 -9.59 4.24 -2.66
C LEU A 358 -10.28 2.87 -2.64
N ALA A 359 -9.51 1.78 -2.72
CA ALA A 359 -10.07 0.43 -2.60
C ALA A 359 -10.78 0.23 -1.26
N VAL A 360 -10.12 0.58 -0.13
CA VAL A 360 -10.74 0.41 1.20
C VAL A 360 -11.92 1.37 1.38
N PHE A 361 -11.81 2.61 0.90
CA PHE A 361 -12.92 3.57 0.93
C PHE A 361 -14.13 3.05 0.16
N ALA A 362 -13.92 2.55 -1.06
CA ALA A 362 -14.97 1.97 -1.88
C ALA A 362 -15.57 0.71 -1.22
N ILE A 363 -14.74 -0.18 -0.68
CA ILE A 363 -15.24 -1.37 0.04
C ILE A 363 -16.11 -0.94 1.24
N VAL A 364 -15.64 -0.02 2.08
CA VAL A 364 -16.38 0.41 3.29
C VAL A 364 -17.71 1.09 2.92
N THR A 365 -17.74 1.85 1.81
CA THR A 365 -18.92 2.60 1.40
C THR A 365 -19.86 1.83 0.47
N LEU A 366 -19.33 1.05 -0.47
CA LEU A 366 -20.13 0.37 -1.49
C LEU A 366 -20.49 -1.07 -1.14
N MET A 367 -19.68 -1.79 -0.35
CA MET A 367 -19.97 -3.17 0.01
C MET A 367 -21.37 -3.37 0.65
N PRO A 368 -21.85 -2.48 1.54
CA PRO A 368 -23.20 -2.60 2.07
C PRO A 368 -24.30 -2.49 1.00
N ILE A 369 -24.01 -1.85 -0.13
CA ILE A 369 -24.91 -1.72 -1.28
C ILE A 369 -24.82 -2.97 -2.15
N THR A 370 -23.59 -3.39 -2.50
CA THR A 370 -23.34 -4.54 -3.36
C THR A 370 -23.79 -5.86 -2.71
N GLU A 371 -23.64 -6.02 -1.40
CA GLU A 371 -24.16 -7.19 -0.67
C GLU A 371 -25.66 -7.34 -0.81
N ARG A 372 -26.41 -6.24 -0.95
CA ARG A 372 -27.88 -6.21 -1.05
C ARG A 372 -28.43 -6.41 -2.45
N LEU A 373 -27.57 -6.45 -3.47
CA LEU A 373 -27.98 -6.83 -4.83
C LEU A 373 -28.60 -8.24 -4.84
N LEU A 374 -28.16 -9.12 -3.92
CA LEU A 374 -28.87 -10.37 -3.62
C LEU A 374 -29.69 -10.21 -2.32
N PRO A 375 -30.98 -10.63 -2.34
CA PRO A 375 -31.83 -10.54 -1.16
C PRO A 375 -31.26 -11.33 0.02
N PRO A 376 -31.21 -10.76 1.24
CA PRO A 376 -30.69 -11.44 2.42
C PRO A 376 -31.37 -12.78 2.72
N PHE A 377 -32.65 -12.89 2.40
CA PHE A 377 -33.42 -14.13 2.55
C PHE A 377 -32.83 -15.27 1.69
N TYR A 378 -32.41 -14.96 0.46
CA TYR A 378 -31.83 -15.94 -0.44
C TYR A 378 -30.49 -16.46 0.08
N LEU A 379 -29.64 -15.55 0.59
CA LEU A 379 -28.35 -15.89 1.19
C LEU A 379 -28.47 -16.71 2.49
N LEU A 380 -29.55 -16.48 3.27
CA LEU A 380 -29.83 -17.28 4.47
C LEU A 380 -30.28 -18.71 4.12
N ARG A 381 -30.99 -18.88 2.99
CA ARG A 381 -31.46 -20.19 2.52
C ARG A 381 -30.31 -21.02 1.90
N HIS A 382 -29.29 -20.35 1.37
CA HIS A 382 -28.13 -20.97 0.72
C HIS A 382 -26.83 -20.57 1.39
N PRO A 383 -26.43 -21.20 2.50
CA PRO A 383 -25.28 -20.77 3.31
C PRO A 383 -23.94 -20.84 2.56
N LEU A 384 -23.81 -21.76 1.61
CA LEU A 384 -22.62 -21.90 0.74
C LEU A 384 -22.48 -20.74 -0.27
N LEU A 385 -23.59 -20.10 -0.65
CA LEU A 385 -23.56 -18.96 -1.58
C LEU A 385 -23.07 -17.66 -0.90
N ARG A 386 -23.21 -17.57 0.42
CA ARG A 386 -22.83 -16.37 1.16
C ARG A 386 -21.35 -15.99 1.03
N PRO A 387 -20.35 -16.87 1.26
CA PRO A 387 -18.95 -16.54 1.06
C PRO A 387 -18.62 -16.23 -0.42
N VAL A 388 -19.24 -16.95 -1.37
CA VAL A 388 -19.09 -16.71 -2.81
C VAL A 388 -19.55 -15.30 -3.16
N TRP A 389 -20.75 -14.92 -2.73
CA TRP A 389 -21.30 -13.59 -2.94
C TRP A 389 -20.45 -12.50 -2.26
N GLY A 390 -19.90 -12.79 -1.07
CA GLY A 390 -18.99 -11.89 -0.37
C GLY A 390 -17.76 -11.54 -1.21
N ILE A 391 -17.14 -12.53 -1.86
CA ILE A 391 -15.99 -12.30 -2.77
C ILE A 391 -16.41 -11.44 -3.95
N VAL A 392 -17.55 -11.72 -4.58
CA VAL A 392 -18.08 -10.93 -5.70
C VAL A 392 -18.33 -9.48 -5.29
N ALA A 393 -19.05 -9.28 -4.17
CA ALA A 393 -19.42 -7.96 -3.68
C ALA A 393 -18.20 -7.09 -3.34
N VAL A 394 -17.20 -7.67 -2.67
CA VAL A 394 -15.94 -6.98 -2.36
C VAL A 394 -15.16 -6.67 -3.65
N SER A 395 -15.11 -7.62 -4.60
CA SER A 395 -14.39 -7.43 -5.86
C SER A 395 -15.01 -6.30 -6.69
N ILE A 396 -16.33 -6.24 -6.79
CA ILE A 396 -17.04 -5.15 -7.49
C ILE A 396 -16.77 -3.81 -6.78
N ALA A 397 -16.94 -3.75 -5.46
CA ALA A 397 -16.73 -2.52 -4.70
C ALA A 397 -15.28 -2.01 -4.84
N ALA A 398 -14.28 -2.89 -4.72
CA ALA A 398 -12.89 -2.54 -4.89
C ALA A 398 -12.57 -2.06 -6.31
N GLN A 399 -13.10 -2.76 -7.31
CA GLN A 399 -12.87 -2.42 -8.73
C GLN A 399 -13.47 -1.06 -9.07
N MET A 400 -14.69 -0.76 -8.63
CA MET A 400 -15.29 0.57 -8.82
C MET A 400 -14.39 1.68 -8.26
N GLY A 401 -13.88 1.51 -7.05
CA GLY A 401 -13.00 2.52 -6.47
C GLY A 401 -11.62 2.64 -7.12
N THR A 402 -11.13 1.61 -7.80
CA THR A 402 -9.75 1.61 -8.32
C THR A 402 -9.65 1.63 -9.83
N ALA A 403 -10.67 1.19 -10.58
CA ALA A 403 -10.61 1.04 -12.02
C ALA A 403 -10.19 2.31 -12.78
N PRO A 404 -10.71 3.52 -12.48
CA PRO A 404 -10.29 4.72 -13.21
C PRO A 404 -8.80 5.04 -13.05
N LEU A 405 -8.25 4.86 -11.83
CA LEU A 405 -6.82 5.06 -11.58
C LEU A 405 -5.96 3.93 -12.15
N VAL A 406 -6.45 2.68 -12.13
CA VAL A 406 -5.75 1.54 -12.74
C VAL A 406 -5.63 1.78 -14.26
N ALA A 407 -6.71 2.21 -14.92
CA ALA A 407 -6.67 2.58 -16.32
C ALA A 407 -5.69 3.74 -16.60
N TYR A 408 -5.65 4.74 -15.72
CA TYR A 408 -4.76 5.90 -15.85
C TYR A 408 -3.28 5.53 -15.70
N TYR A 409 -2.92 4.77 -14.63
CA TYR A 409 -1.51 4.49 -14.34
C TYR A 409 -0.94 3.30 -15.11
N PHE A 410 -1.76 2.30 -15.41
CA PHE A 410 -1.30 1.05 -16.02
C PHE A 410 -1.76 0.88 -17.47
N GLY A 411 -2.64 1.77 -17.96
CA GLY A 411 -3.12 1.72 -19.33
C GLY A 411 -3.97 0.50 -19.68
N ARG A 412 -4.45 -0.25 -18.67
CA ARG A 412 -5.18 -1.51 -18.87
C ARG A 412 -6.26 -1.68 -17.80
N LEU A 413 -7.37 -2.34 -18.19
CA LEU A 413 -8.46 -2.68 -17.29
C LEU A 413 -8.77 -4.18 -17.44
N PRO A 414 -8.49 -5.02 -16.41
CA PRO A 414 -8.79 -6.44 -16.48
C PRO A 414 -10.31 -6.67 -16.40
N LEU A 415 -10.85 -7.53 -17.27
CA LEU A 415 -12.28 -7.84 -17.28
C LEU A 415 -12.64 -9.03 -16.39
N TYR A 416 -11.79 -10.02 -16.32
CA TYR A 416 -12.06 -11.27 -15.58
C TYR A 416 -11.68 -11.19 -14.10
N PHE A 417 -11.55 -9.98 -13.53
CA PHE A 417 -11.09 -9.76 -12.14
C PHE A 417 -11.91 -10.53 -11.10
N ILE A 418 -13.22 -10.75 -11.32
CA ILE A 418 -14.06 -11.54 -10.41
C ILE A 418 -13.61 -13.01 -10.43
N ILE A 419 -13.49 -13.61 -11.62
CA ILE A 419 -13.07 -15.01 -11.76
C ILE A 419 -11.64 -15.18 -11.23
N THR A 420 -10.76 -14.25 -11.58
CA THR A 420 -9.39 -14.23 -11.08
C THR A 420 -9.35 -14.21 -9.55
N ASN A 421 -10.19 -13.41 -8.90
CA ASN A 421 -10.21 -13.32 -7.43
C ASN A 421 -10.69 -14.64 -6.78
N PHE A 422 -11.58 -15.41 -7.43
CA PHE A 422 -11.95 -16.74 -6.94
C PHE A 422 -10.78 -17.73 -6.92
N VAL A 423 -9.84 -17.59 -7.83
CA VAL A 423 -8.63 -18.43 -7.89
C VAL A 423 -7.54 -17.89 -6.99
N VAL A 424 -7.26 -16.58 -7.11
CA VAL A 424 -6.07 -15.95 -6.52
C VAL A 424 -6.22 -15.80 -5.01
N ILE A 425 -7.42 -15.47 -4.48
CA ILE A 425 -7.60 -15.26 -3.04
C ILE A 425 -7.36 -16.56 -2.25
N PRO A 426 -8.00 -17.71 -2.56
CA PRO A 426 -7.69 -18.96 -1.88
C PRO A 426 -6.25 -19.41 -2.04
N ALA A 427 -5.68 -19.25 -3.26
CA ALA A 427 -4.27 -19.56 -3.48
C ALA A 427 -3.33 -18.71 -2.63
N ALA A 428 -3.62 -17.41 -2.48
CA ALA A 428 -2.84 -16.51 -1.63
C ALA A 428 -2.87 -16.93 -0.16
N TYR A 429 -4.03 -17.38 0.35
CA TYR A 429 -4.13 -17.96 1.69
C TYR A 429 -3.22 -19.18 1.83
N ALA A 430 -3.32 -20.14 0.91
CA ALA A 430 -2.50 -21.35 0.94
C ALA A 430 -1.00 -21.03 0.82
N ILE A 431 -0.61 -20.18 -0.12
CA ILE A 431 0.79 -19.79 -0.33
C ILE A 431 1.36 -19.13 0.93
N LEU A 432 0.65 -18.16 1.52
CA LEU A 432 1.17 -17.46 2.69
C LEU A 432 1.29 -18.40 3.90
N TRP A 433 0.31 -19.26 4.14
CA TRP A 433 0.34 -20.21 5.25
C TRP A 433 1.45 -21.25 5.08
N LEU A 434 1.53 -21.88 3.90
CA LEU A 434 2.58 -22.85 3.60
C LEU A 434 3.98 -22.21 3.63
N SER A 435 4.11 -20.95 3.13
CA SER A 435 5.38 -20.21 3.17
C SER A 435 5.83 -19.94 4.61
N LEU A 436 4.94 -19.46 5.48
CA LEU A 436 5.27 -19.22 6.88
C LEU A 436 5.61 -20.51 7.60
N THR A 437 4.86 -21.58 7.34
CA THR A 437 5.15 -22.91 7.91
C THR A 437 6.49 -23.41 7.42
N TYR A 438 6.82 -23.31 6.13
CA TYR A 438 8.10 -23.75 5.57
C TYR A 438 9.29 -22.95 6.12
N LEU A 439 9.13 -21.67 6.34
CA LEU A 439 10.20 -20.83 6.91
C LEU A 439 10.50 -21.19 8.38
N ILE A 440 9.50 -21.67 9.12
CA ILE A 440 9.67 -22.13 10.52
C ILE A 440 10.10 -23.60 10.54
N LEU A 441 9.42 -24.45 9.78
CA LEU A 441 9.59 -25.91 9.72
C LEU A 441 9.88 -26.31 8.26
N PRO A 442 11.15 -26.42 7.85
CA PRO A 442 11.53 -26.65 6.45
C PRO A 442 11.37 -28.14 6.05
N PHE A 443 10.16 -28.69 6.25
CA PHE A 443 9.85 -30.03 5.81
C PHE A 443 9.69 -30.10 4.27
N THR A 444 10.24 -31.12 3.66
CA THR A 444 10.20 -31.34 2.21
C THR A 444 8.76 -31.37 1.67
N VAL A 445 7.85 -32.02 2.38
CA VAL A 445 6.44 -32.12 2.01
C VAL A 445 5.78 -30.72 1.94
N VAL A 446 6.05 -29.86 2.93
CA VAL A 446 5.52 -28.49 2.94
C VAL A 446 6.07 -27.68 1.77
N GLY A 447 7.39 -27.80 1.51
CA GLY A 447 8.03 -27.15 0.36
C GLY A 447 7.47 -27.60 -0.98
N GLN A 448 7.29 -28.89 -1.18
CA GLN A 448 6.70 -29.44 -2.42
C GLN A 448 5.24 -29.01 -2.60
N SER A 449 4.43 -29.05 -1.53
CA SER A 449 3.05 -28.55 -1.55
C SER A 449 2.99 -27.08 -1.89
N LEU A 450 3.90 -26.27 -1.35
CA LEU A 450 4.02 -24.85 -1.62
C LEU A 450 4.33 -24.60 -3.11
N LEU A 451 5.34 -25.26 -3.67
CA LEU A 451 5.70 -25.15 -5.08
C LEU A 451 4.55 -25.60 -5.99
N PHE A 452 3.86 -26.69 -5.62
CA PHE A 452 2.69 -27.16 -6.38
C PHE A 452 1.60 -26.10 -6.47
N VAL A 453 1.23 -25.46 -5.34
CA VAL A 453 0.21 -24.41 -5.31
C VAL A 453 0.62 -23.21 -6.16
N VAL A 454 1.88 -22.77 -6.05
CA VAL A 454 2.39 -21.62 -6.82
C VAL A 454 2.44 -21.93 -8.31
N SER A 455 2.97 -23.08 -8.70
CA SER A 455 3.05 -23.49 -10.10
C SER A 455 1.65 -23.62 -10.73
N LYS A 456 0.67 -24.19 -9.99
CA LYS A 456 -0.72 -24.26 -10.46
C LYS A 456 -1.36 -22.88 -10.58
N LEU A 457 -1.12 -21.98 -9.62
CA LEU A 457 -1.59 -20.60 -9.73
C LEU A 457 -1.04 -19.91 -10.97
N ASN A 458 0.28 -19.99 -11.20
CA ASN A 458 0.92 -19.41 -12.37
C ASN A 458 0.35 -19.99 -13.68
N ALA A 459 0.18 -21.32 -13.77
CA ALA A 459 -0.39 -21.98 -14.94
C ALA A 459 -1.83 -21.53 -15.23
N VAL A 460 -2.68 -21.45 -14.19
CA VAL A 460 -4.07 -20.99 -14.35
C VAL A 460 -4.11 -19.52 -14.81
N LEU A 461 -3.30 -18.65 -14.22
CA LEU A 461 -3.26 -17.24 -14.62
C LEU A 461 -2.68 -17.06 -16.02
N ALA A 462 -1.69 -17.86 -16.42
CA ALA A 462 -1.16 -17.86 -17.77
C ALA A 462 -2.27 -18.24 -18.78
N ALA A 463 -3.00 -19.32 -18.55
CA ALA A 463 -4.12 -19.71 -19.38
C ALA A 463 -5.23 -18.64 -19.44
N MET A 464 -5.56 -18.01 -18.30
CA MET A 464 -6.55 -16.92 -18.26
C MET A 464 -6.07 -15.65 -18.98
N SER A 465 -4.77 -15.40 -19.04
CA SER A 465 -4.21 -14.24 -19.75
C SER A 465 -4.35 -14.35 -21.28
N GLU A 466 -4.51 -15.57 -21.80
CA GLU A 466 -4.73 -15.86 -23.21
C GLU A 466 -6.21 -15.81 -23.62
N TRP A 467 -7.13 -15.69 -22.66
CA TRP A 467 -8.54 -15.58 -22.97
C TRP A 467 -8.85 -14.30 -23.76
N PRO A 468 -9.83 -14.35 -24.69
CA PRO A 468 -10.21 -13.16 -25.43
C PRO A 468 -10.67 -12.07 -24.48
N TYR A 469 -10.21 -10.84 -24.72
CA TYR A 469 -10.52 -9.68 -23.85
C TYR A 469 -10.10 -9.84 -22.38
N ALA A 470 -9.01 -10.55 -22.08
CA ALA A 470 -8.49 -10.65 -20.71
C ALA A 470 -8.31 -9.28 -20.06
N SER A 471 -7.91 -8.29 -20.86
CA SER A 471 -7.90 -6.87 -20.45
C SER A 471 -8.25 -5.96 -21.62
N ILE A 472 -8.88 -4.82 -21.33
CA ILE A 472 -9.06 -3.71 -22.26
C ILE A 472 -7.82 -2.83 -22.20
N GLY A 473 -7.20 -2.53 -23.33
CA GLY A 473 -6.05 -1.64 -23.48
C GLY A 473 -5.42 -1.72 -24.85
N PRO A 474 -4.51 -0.76 -25.17
CA PRO A 474 -3.98 0.30 -24.28
C PRO A 474 -4.97 1.43 -24.05
N LEU A 475 -5.16 1.82 -22.78
CA LEU A 475 -5.98 2.95 -22.37
C LEU A 475 -5.07 4.11 -21.95
N GLN A 476 -5.41 5.33 -22.39
CA GLN A 476 -4.66 6.54 -21.99
C GLN A 476 -5.65 7.65 -21.57
N PRO A 477 -6.42 7.43 -20.49
CA PRO A 477 -7.36 8.46 -20.05
C PRO A 477 -6.60 9.68 -19.52
N SER A 478 -7.08 10.87 -19.86
CA SER A 478 -6.57 12.12 -19.27
C SER A 478 -6.99 12.23 -17.79
N PRO A 479 -6.27 13.03 -16.97
CA PRO A 479 -6.69 13.28 -15.59
C PRO A 479 -8.12 13.78 -15.45
N VAL A 480 -8.56 14.61 -16.40
CA VAL A 480 -9.94 15.14 -16.42
C VAL A 480 -10.96 14.03 -16.64
N GLN A 481 -10.68 13.09 -17.55
CA GLN A 481 -11.54 11.92 -17.78
C GLN A 481 -11.64 11.04 -16.55
N VAL A 482 -10.53 10.80 -15.83
CA VAL A 482 -10.53 10.06 -14.57
C VAL A 482 -11.44 10.71 -13.54
N VAL A 483 -11.33 12.03 -13.36
CA VAL A 483 -12.21 12.79 -12.44
C VAL A 483 -13.66 12.70 -12.89
N ALA A 484 -13.94 12.83 -14.19
CA ALA A 484 -15.30 12.73 -14.73
C ALA A 484 -15.93 11.35 -14.47
N VAL A 485 -15.15 10.26 -14.63
CA VAL A 485 -15.63 8.90 -14.31
C VAL A 485 -15.98 8.77 -12.83
N TYR A 486 -15.14 9.26 -11.91
CA TYR A 486 -15.46 9.25 -10.47
C TYR A 486 -16.71 10.08 -10.14
N VAL A 487 -16.91 11.23 -10.79
CA VAL A 487 -18.14 12.03 -10.61
C VAL A 487 -19.37 11.25 -11.08
N VAL A 488 -19.30 10.60 -12.25
CA VAL A 488 -20.39 9.73 -12.74
C VAL A 488 -20.68 8.58 -11.79
N GLU A 489 -19.65 7.85 -11.35
CA GLU A 489 -19.80 6.77 -10.36
C GLU A 489 -20.45 7.26 -9.07
N PHE A 490 -20.01 8.40 -8.55
CA PHE A 490 -20.60 9.03 -7.36
C PHE A 490 -22.08 9.36 -7.55
N CYS A 491 -22.44 9.99 -8.69
CA CYS A 491 -23.84 10.32 -9.02
C CYS A 491 -24.70 9.06 -9.15
N LEU A 492 -24.18 7.99 -9.78
CA LEU A 492 -24.89 6.71 -9.89
C LEU A 492 -25.15 6.08 -8.51
N VAL A 493 -24.13 6.01 -7.67
CA VAL A 493 -24.26 5.49 -6.31
C VAL A 493 -25.27 6.31 -5.50
N LEU A 494 -25.19 7.64 -5.58
CA LEU A 494 -26.11 8.53 -4.90
C LEU A 494 -27.56 8.30 -5.37
N THR A 495 -27.77 8.17 -6.67
CA THR A 495 -29.10 7.89 -7.27
C THR A 495 -29.66 6.55 -6.76
N ILE A 496 -28.83 5.49 -6.77
CA ILE A 496 -29.22 4.16 -6.25
C ILE A 496 -29.62 4.27 -4.76
N CYS A 497 -28.87 5.02 -3.97
CA CYS A 497 -29.18 5.22 -2.56
C CYS A 497 -30.48 5.98 -2.32
N ILE A 498 -30.75 7.04 -3.11
CA ILE A 498 -31.99 7.82 -3.01
C ILE A 498 -33.19 6.95 -3.40
N LEU A 499 -33.10 6.21 -4.51
CA LEU A 499 -34.17 5.31 -4.96
C LEU A 499 -34.45 4.18 -3.94
N ALA A 500 -33.41 3.61 -3.37
CA ALA A 500 -33.54 2.60 -2.32
C ALA A 500 -34.18 3.16 -1.04
N ALA A 501 -33.84 4.38 -0.64
CA ALA A 501 -34.44 5.07 0.50
C ALA A 501 -35.90 5.46 0.25
N GLY A 502 -36.25 5.87 -0.97
CA GLY A 502 -37.62 6.17 -1.38
C GLY A 502 -38.54 4.96 -1.31
N ARG A 503 -38.10 3.79 -1.81
CA ARG A 503 -38.85 2.53 -1.72
C ARG A 503 -39.12 2.10 -0.26
N LEU A 504 -38.19 2.35 0.66
CA LEU A 504 -38.35 2.04 2.07
C LEU A 504 -39.33 2.98 2.77
N ARG A 505 -39.52 4.23 2.30
CA ARG A 505 -40.52 5.16 2.82
C ARG A 505 -41.93 4.82 2.34
N SER A 506 -42.10 4.42 1.09
CA SER A 506 -43.42 3.99 0.57
C SER A 506 -43.90 2.71 1.22
N TYR A 507 -43.03 1.77 1.59
CA TYR A 507 -43.37 0.55 2.37
C TYR A 507 -43.70 0.81 3.85
N LYS A 508 -43.40 1.98 4.38
CA LYS A 508 -43.80 2.40 5.75
C LYS A 508 -45.09 3.20 5.77
N ALA A 509 -45.56 3.66 4.61
CA ALA A 509 -46.75 4.43 4.45
C ALA A 509 -47.97 3.56 4.04
N CYS A 510 -47.77 2.31 3.66
CA CYS A 510 -48.75 1.24 3.55
C CYS A 510 -48.63 0.31 4.77
#